data_546fdbc071b12f093d5318e301411074
#
_entry.id   546fdbc071b12f093d5318e301411074
#
_cell.length_a   1.000
_cell.length_b   1.000
_cell.length_c   1.000
_cell.angle_alpha   90.00
_cell.angle_beta   90.00
_cell.angle_gamma   90.00
#
_symmetry.space_group_name_H-M   'P 1'
#
loop_
_entity.id
_entity.type
_entity.pdbx_description
1 polymer ?
#
loop_
_entity_poly.entity_id
_entity_poly.type
_entity_poly.pdbx_seq_one_letter_code
_entity_poly.pdbx_strand_id
1 'polypeptide(L)'
;VRVGVLGGGQLARMMALAGHPLGITCSVLDPATDACAGAVAELIVGAYDSADGLDRLAQSSDVVTFEFESVPAASAERLAGHVAVQPPPRALEVAQDRLEEKRLFAELGIETAPFRAIGSQAELDAGPLPGVLKTRRLGYDGKGQRVLREACEAEGAFAALGNVQMILEGLVEFDRELSIVAV
;
A
#
# COMPACT_ATOMS: atom_id res chain seq x y z
N VAL A 1 8.03 -1.66 25.38
CA VAL A 1 7.26 -2.20 24.25
C VAL A 1 8.22 -2.37 23.07
N ARG A 2 8.18 -3.55 22.44
CA ARG A 2 8.99 -3.87 21.26
C ARG A 2 8.10 -3.86 20.03
N VAL A 3 8.44 -3.04 19.06
CA VAL A 3 7.69 -2.88 17.80
C VAL A 3 8.47 -3.49 16.65
N GLY A 4 7.89 -4.48 15.98
CA GLY A 4 8.41 -5.01 14.72
C GLY A 4 7.87 -4.20 13.55
N VAL A 5 8.69 -3.97 12.53
CA VAL A 5 8.28 -3.24 11.33
C VAL A 5 8.66 -4.04 10.09
N LEU A 6 7.68 -4.31 9.23
CA LEU A 6 7.95 -4.78 7.87
C LEU A 6 8.32 -3.56 7.01
N GLY A 7 9.57 -3.51 6.60
CA GLY A 7 10.21 -2.39 5.93
C GLY A 7 11.21 -1.67 6.85
N GLY A 8 12.37 -1.37 6.30
CA GLY A 8 13.50 -0.73 7.00
C GLY A 8 13.86 0.64 6.41
N GLY A 9 12.93 1.30 5.74
CA GLY A 9 13.13 2.59 5.08
C GLY A 9 13.02 3.78 6.03
N GLN A 10 12.77 4.97 5.44
CA GLN A 10 12.76 6.23 6.17
C GLN A 10 11.64 6.30 7.21
N LEU A 11 10.46 5.78 6.92
CA LEU A 11 9.34 5.83 7.88
C LEU A 11 9.63 4.95 9.09
N ALA A 12 10.15 3.73 8.89
CA ALA A 12 10.60 2.86 9.99
C ALA A 12 11.69 3.53 10.84
N ARG A 13 12.66 4.20 10.20
CA ARG A 13 13.67 4.99 10.91
C ARG A 13 13.06 6.11 11.75
N MET A 14 12.10 6.85 11.19
CA MET A 14 11.41 7.93 11.91
C MET A 14 10.60 7.38 13.09
N MET A 15 9.89 6.25 12.91
CA MET A 15 9.17 5.57 13.99
C MET A 15 10.11 5.16 15.12
N ALA A 16 11.26 4.54 14.81
CA ALA A 16 12.25 4.13 15.81
C ALA A 16 12.78 5.33 16.59
N LEU A 17 13.12 6.43 15.90
CA LEU A 17 13.61 7.66 16.55
C LEU A 17 12.53 8.30 17.43
N ALA A 18 11.27 8.34 17.00
CA ALA A 18 10.17 8.89 17.79
C ALA A 18 9.80 8.00 18.98
N GLY A 19 9.94 6.69 18.85
CA GLY A 19 9.66 5.71 19.89
C GLY A 19 10.70 5.66 21.01
N HIS A 20 11.97 5.94 20.68
CA HIS A 20 13.08 5.83 21.64
C HIS A 20 12.87 6.61 22.95
N PRO A 21 12.51 7.90 22.94
CA PRO A 21 12.25 8.64 24.19
C PRO A 21 11.04 8.14 24.97
N LEU A 22 10.17 7.33 24.33
CA LEU A 22 9.01 6.69 24.97
C LEU A 22 9.34 5.31 25.53
N GLY A 23 10.61 4.85 25.47
CA GLY A 23 11.03 3.52 25.88
C GLY A 23 10.57 2.41 24.94
N ILE A 24 10.28 2.74 23.66
CA ILE A 24 9.94 1.79 22.62
C ILE A 24 11.23 1.39 21.88
N THR A 25 11.44 0.10 21.67
CA THR A 25 12.50 -0.45 20.83
C THR A 25 11.89 -1.00 19.53
N CYS A 26 12.61 -0.87 18.43
CA CYS A 26 12.16 -1.34 17.12
C CYS A 26 13.12 -2.41 16.56
N SER A 27 12.54 -3.43 15.91
CA SER A 27 13.22 -4.36 15.03
C SER A 27 12.59 -4.24 13.64
N VAL A 28 13.37 -4.24 12.58
CA VAL A 28 12.87 -4.07 11.20
C VAL A 28 13.30 -5.25 10.34
N LEU A 29 12.41 -5.75 9.48
CA LEU A 29 12.72 -6.74 8.45
C LEU A 29 12.79 -6.05 7.10
N ASP A 30 13.96 -6.11 6.45
CA ASP A 30 14.16 -5.51 5.13
C ASP A 30 15.14 -6.34 4.28
N PRO A 31 14.95 -6.49 2.97
CA PRO A 31 15.90 -7.18 2.10
C PRO A 31 17.23 -6.44 1.92
N ALA A 32 17.25 -5.11 2.10
CA ALA A 32 18.46 -4.31 1.96
C ALA A 32 19.34 -4.40 3.21
N THR A 33 20.59 -4.79 3.02
CA THR A 33 21.58 -4.88 4.13
C THR A 33 21.97 -3.53 4.72
N ASP A 34 21.70 -2.46 3.99
CA ASP A 34 21.97 -1.06 4.33
C ASP A 34 20.67 -0.25 4.55
N ALA A 35 19.56 -0.94 4.83
CA ALA A 35 18.28 -0.29 5.14
C ALA A 35 18.48 0.78 6.22
N CYS A 36 18.03 2.01 5.94
CA CYS A 36 18.40 3.18 6.76
C CYS A 36 17.86 3.14 8.19
N ALA A 37 16.81 2.35 8.46
CA ALA A 37 16.30 2.13 9.82
C ALA A 37 17.29 1.31 10.66
N GLY A 38 18.14 0.49 10.06
CA GLY A 38 19.18 -0.30 10.74
C GLY A 38 20.21 0.54 11.50
N ALA A 39 20.30 1.84 11.23
CA ALA A 39 21.14 2.76 12.00
C ALA A 39 20.59 3.05 13.42
N VAL A 40 19.30 2.78 13.69
CA VAL A 40 18.59 3.16 14.92
C VAL A 40 17.67 2.06 15.45
N ALA A 41 17.56 0.95 14.74
CA ALA A 41 16.77 -0.23 15.08
C ALA A 41 17.54 -1.51 14.78
N GLU A 42 17.14 -2.63 15.39
CA GLU A 42 17.68 -3.94 15.00
C GLU A 42 17.23 -4.27 13.57
N LEU A 43 18.19 -4.53 12.67
CA LEU A 43 17.91 -4.91 11.29
C LEU A 43 17.97 -6.43 11.12
N ILE A 44 16.85 -7.03 10.75
CA ILE A 44 16.75 -8.40 10.30
C ILE A 44 16.81 -8.36 8.77
N VAL A 45 17.92 -8.81 8.19
CA VAL A 45 18.08 -8.84 6.72
C VAL A 45 17.39 -10.07 6.17
N GLY A 46 16.43 -9.85 5.26
CA GLY A 46 15.66 -10.93 4.63
C GLY A 46 14.54 -10.41 3.74
N ALA A 47 14.10 -11.24 2.81
CA ALA A 47 12.91 -10.92 2.00
C ALA A 47 11.67 -10.81 2.89
N TYR A 48 10.70 -9.99 2.49
CA TYR A 48 9.48 -9.76 3.26
C TYR A 48 8.61 -11.01 3.43
N ASP A 49 8.80 -12.03 2.61
CA ASP A 49 8.14 -13.35 2.68
C ASP A 49 9.06 -14.46 3.25
N SER A 50 10.27 -14.11 3.69
CA SER A 50 11.18 -15.06 4.33
C SER A 50 10.61 -15.60 5.63
N ALA A 51 10.39 -16.92 5.69
CA ALA A 51 9.87 -17.57 6.88
C ALA A 51 10.74 -17.30 8.12
N ASP A 52 12.07 -17.45 8.00
CA ASP A 52 13.02 -17.17 9.09
C ASP A 52 13.01 -15.70 9.51
N GLY A 53 12.97 -14.77 8.53
CA GLY A 53 12.90 -13.34 8.81
C GLY A 53 11.63 -12.94 9.57
N LEU A 54 10.46 -13.46 9.13
CA LEU A 54 9.18 -13.24 9.78
C LEU A 54 9.13 -13.84 11.19
N ASP A 55 9.64 -15.07 11.39
CA ASP A 55 9.66 -15.72 12.68
C ASP A 55 10.57 -14.97 13.68
N ARG A 56 11.73 -14.48 13.23
CA ARG A 56 12.62 -13.63 14.04
C ARG A 56 11.96 -12.31 14.40
N LEU A 57 11.28 -11.65 13.45
CA LEU A 57 10.56 -10.41 13.70
C LEU A 57 9.45 -10.62 14.74
N ALA A 58 8.68 -11.70 14.63
CA ALA A 58 7.63 -12.03 15.58
C ALA A 58 8.19 -12.25 17.00
N GLN A 59 9.31 -13.00 17.12
CA GLN A 59 9.96 -13.30 18.42
C GLN A 59 10.55 -12.06 19.10
N SER A 60 11.02 -11.09 18.31
CA SER A 60 11.60 -9.85 18.82
C SER A 60 10.58 -8.77 19.14
N SER A 61 9.30 -8.98 18.88
CA SER A 61 8.26 -7.95 18.92
C SER A 61 7.09 -8.30 19.84
N ASP A 62 6.48 -7.29 20.44
CA ASP A 62 5.20 -7.39 21.16
C ASP A 62 4.03 -7.03 20.24
N VAL A 63 4.30 -6.23 19.19
CA VAL A 63 3.38 -5.86 18.12
C VAL A 63 4.18 -5.61 16.85
N VAL A 64 3.58 -5.94 15.70
CA VAL A 64 4.18 -5.69 14.38
C VAL A 64 3.32 -4.72 13.58
N THR A 65 3.99 -3.84 12.85
CA THR A 65 3.39 -2.94 11.86
C THR A 65 4.15 -3.02 10.52
N PHE A 66 3.73 -2.23 9.55
CA PHE A 66 4.40 -2.09 8.25
C PHE A 66 4.53 -0.61 7.91
N GLU A 67 5.62 -0.23 7.22
CA GLU A 67 5.88 1.16 6.87
C GLU A 67 5.31 1.58 5.52
N PHE A 68 5.00 0.61 4.64
CA PHE A 68 4.50 0.87 3.29
C PHE A 68 3.58 -0.27 2.83
N GLU A 69 2.71 0.02 1.86
CA GLU A 69 1.66 -0.89 1.43
C GLU A 69 2.13 -2.07 0.56
N SER A 70 3.35 -2.04 0.04
CA SER A 70 3.79 -3.07 -0.93
C SER A 70 4.40 -4.33 -0.32
N VAL A 71 4.39 -4.48 1.02
CA VAL A 71 4.75 -5.76 1.67
C VAL A 71 3.67 -6.82 1.38
N PRO A 72 4.04 -8.09 1.17
CA PRO A 72 3.04 -9.12 0.89
C PRO A 72 2.01 -9.25 2.03
N ALA A 73 0.72 -9.15 1.73
CA ALA A 73 -0.35 -9.30 2.73
C ALA A 73 -0.28 -10.67 3.45
N ALA A 74 0.10 -11.73 2.73
CA ALA A 74 0.33 -13.06 3.31
C ALA A 74 1.41 -13.07 4.41
N SER A 75 2.41 -12.19 4.32
CA SER A 75 3.43 -12.05 5.38
C SER A 75 2.85 -11.44 6.65
N ALA A 76 1.99 -10.43 6.51
CA ALA A 76 1.26 -9.85 7.63
C ALA A 76 0.28 -10.87 8.26
N GLU A 77 -0.41 -11.68 7.44
CA GLU A 77 -1.27 -12.78 7.92
C GLU A 77 -0.48 -13.84 8.69
N ARG A 78 0.69 -14.26 8.17
CA ARG A 78 1.56 -15.20 8.88
C ARG A 78 1.97 -14.65 10.23
N LEU A 79 2.40 -13.39 10.31
CA LEU A 79 2.77 -12.74 11.56
C LEU A 79 1.62 -12.66 12.54
N ALA A 80 0.40 -12.38 12.07
CA ALA A 80 -0.81 -12.32 12.91
C ALA A 80 -1.15 -13.65 13.62
N GLY A 81 -0.65 -14.78 13.11
CA GLY A 81 -0.72 -16.07 13.78
C GLY A 81 0.20 -16.21 15.00
N HIS A 82 1.17 -15.30 15.20
CA HIS A 82 2.20 -15.39 16.24
C HIS A 82 2.29 -14.15 17.13
N VAL A 83 1.96 -12.99 16.61
CA VAL A 83 2.09 -11.69 17.29
C VAL A 83 0.96 -10.76 16.83
N ALA A 84 0.58 -9.79 17.65
CA ALA A 84 -0.38 -8.75 17.23
C ALA A 84 0.16 -7.98 16.02
N VAL A 85 -0.64 -7.82 14.96
CA VAL A 85 -0.31 -7.00 13.78
C VAL A 85 -1.29 -5.84 13.70
N GLN A 86 -0.76 -4.61 13.64
CA GLN A 86 -1.55 -3.38 13.60
C GLN A 86 -0.97 -2.43 12.54
N PRO A 87 -1.80 -1.91 11.60
CA PRO A 87 -3.20 -2.28 11.37
C PRO A 87 -3.36 -3.77 11.04
N PRO A 88 -4.56 -4.36 11.14
CA PRO A 88 -4.76 -5.78 10.85
C PRO A 88 -4.43 -6.10 9.37
N PRO A 89 -3.99 -7.34 9.04
CA PRO A 89 -3.59 -7.72 7.67
C PRO A 89 -4.63 -7.37 6.60
N ARG A 90 -5.92 -7.45 6.94
CA ARG A 90 -7.00 -7.06 6.03
C ARG A 90 -6.92 -5.59 5.58
N ALA A 91 -6.48 -4.68 6.46
CA ALA A 91 -6.31 -3.28 6.09
C ALA A 91 -5.22 -3.12 5.01
N LEU A 92 -4.11 -3.85 5.16
CA LEU A 92 -3.04 -3.89 4.16
C LEU A 92 -3.52 -4.47 2.82
N GLU A 93 -4.24 -5.59 2.85
CA GLU A 93 -4.78 -6.25 1.66
C GLU A 93 -5.68 -5.30 0.85
N VAL A 94 -6.57 -4.58 1.54
CA VAL A 94 -7.48 -3.61 0.91
C VAL A 94 -6.70 -2.41 0.37
N ALA A 95 -5.79 -1.83 1.16
CA ALA A 95 -5.03 -0.65 0.75
C ALA A 95 -4.11 -0.91 -0.47
N GLN A 96 -3.70 -2.17 -0.70
CA GLN A 96 -2.88 -2.56 -1.85
C GLN A 96 -3.61 -2.50 -3.19
N ASP A 97 -4.94 -2.50 -3.21
CA ASP A 97 -5.72 -2.62 -4.43
C ASP A 97 -6.83 -1.55 -4.47
N ARG A 98 -6.67 -0.56 -5.35
CA ARG A 98 -7.61 0.56 -5.49
C ARG A 98 -9.05 0.13 -5.73
N LEU A 99 -9.27 -1.00 -6.38
CA LEU A 99 -10.63 -1.50 -6.59
C LEU A 99 -11.24 -2.05 -5.30
N GLU A 100 -10.46 -2.79 -4.51
CA GLU A 100 -10.92 -3.32 -3.21
C GLU A 100 -11.14 -2.18 -2.19
N GLU A 101 -10.26 -1.18 -2.18
CA GLU A 101 -10.43 0.01 -1.35
C GLU A 101 -11.74 0.77 -1.69
N LYS A 102 -12.01 1.00 -2.98
CA LYS A 102 -13.26 1.63 -3.44
C LYS A 102 -14.50 0.80 -3.12
N ARG A 103 -14.41 -0.52 -3.22
CA ARG A 103 -15.48 -1.43 -2.83
C ARG A 103 -15.78 -1.34 -1.34
N LEU A 104 -14.73 -1.35 -0.50
CA LEU A 104 -14.88 -1.18 0.94
C LEU A 104 -15.54 0.16 1.27
N PHE A 105 -15.13 1.26 0.63
CA PHE A 105 -15.77 2.56 0.85
C PHE A 105 -17.25 2.54 0.48
N ALA A 106 -17.61 1.92 -0.65
CA ALA A 106 -19.00 1.78 -1.05
C ALA A 106 -19.81 0.92 -0.06
N GLU A 107 -19.24 -0.18 0.45
CA GLU A 107 -19.89 -1.02 1.48
C GLU A 107 -20.12 -0.26 2.79
N LEU A 108 -19.21 0.64 3.14
CA LEU A 108 -19.32 1.50 4.33
C LEU A 108 -20.18 2.75 4.12
N GLY A 109 -20.74 2.95 2.90
CA GLY A 109 -21.53 4.14 2.57
C GLY A 109 -20.70 5.42 2.45
N ILE A 110 -19.38 5.31 2.24
CA ILE A 110 -18.47 6.44 2.02
C ILE A 110 -18.48 6.76 0.52
N GLU A 111 -18.85 7.97 0.18
CA GLU A 111 -18.88 8.42 -1.21
C GLU A 111 -17.49 8.56 -1.81
N THR A 112 -17.31 8.06 -3.03
CA THR A 112 -16.08 8.22 -3.81
C THR A 112 -16.43 8.60 -5.25
N ALA A 113 -15.42 9.00 -6.05
CA ALA A 113 -15.62 9.10 -7.49
C ALA A 113 -16.21 7.80 -8.05
N PRO A 114 -17.15 7.83 -8.99
CA PRO A 114 -17.63 6.63 -9.67
C PRO A 114 -16.45 5.83 -10.24
N PHE A 115 -16.52 4.52 -10.17
CA PHE A 115 -15.40 3.69 -10.60
C PHE A 115 -15.87 2.41 -11.31
N ARG A 116 -14.98 1.87 -12.15
CA ARG A 116 -15.19 0.62 -12.87
C ARG A 116 -13.89 -0.15 -13.00
N ALA A 117 -13.95 -1.46 -12.80
CA ALA A 117 -12.82 -2.34 -13.09
C ALA A 117 -12.56 -2.41 -14.61
N ILE A 118 -11.30 -2.40 -15.01
CA ILE A 118 -10.84 -2.49 -16.40
C ILE A 118 -9.79 -3.59 -16.50
N GLY A 119 -10.12 -4.65 -17.23
CA GLY A 119 -9.24 -5.80 -17.49
C GLY A 119 -8.76 -5.90 -18.93
N SER A 120 -9.25 -5.01 -19.81
CA SER A 120 -8.88 -5.02 -21.24
C SER A 120 -9.07 -3.65 -21.89
N GLN A 121 -8.44 -3.44 -23.06
CA GLN A 121 -8.67 -2.24 -23.87
C GLN A 121 -10.15 -2.09 -24.26
N ALA A 122 -10.81 -3.18 -24.64
CA ALA A 122 -12.22 -3.16 -25.03
C ALA A 122 -13.17 -2.69 -23.88
N GLU A 123 -12.85 -3.08 -22.64
CA GLU A 123 -13.58 -2.59 -21.47
C GLU A 123 -13.31 -1.11 -21.19
N LEU A 124 -12.09 -0.64 -21.47
CA LEU A 124 -11.75 0.77 -21.39
C LEU A 124 -12.48 1.60 -22.43
N ASP A 125 -12.51 1.15 -23.68
CA ASP A 125 -13.22 1.82 -24.79
C ASP A 125 -14.72 1.94 -24.55
N ALA A 126 -15.30 0.99 -23.80
CA ALA A 126 -16.70 1.01 -23.37
C ALA A 126 -16.91 1.77 -22.04
N GLY A 127 -15.86 2.33 -21.45
CA GLY A 127 -15.90 3.05 -20.18
C GLY A 127 -16.42 4.48 -20.32
N PRO A 128 -16.97 5.05 -19.24
CA PRO A 128 -17.41 6.45 -19.25
C PRO A 128 -16.21 7.40 -19.24
N LEU A 129 -16.27 8.47 -20.02
CA LEU A 129 -15.30 9.55 -20.03
C LEU A 129 -16.01 10.90 -19.78
N PRO A 130 -15.33 11.90 -19.20
CA PRO A 130 -13.91 11.88 -18.79
C PRO A 130 -13.66 11.04 -17.54
N GLY A 131 -12.43 10.50 -17.44
CA GLY A 131 -12.02 9.67 -16.31
C GLY A 131 -10.51 9.61 -16.10
N VAL A 132 -10.11 8.97 -15.02
CA VAL A 132 -8.72 8.69 -14.70
C VAL A 132 -8.51 7.18 -14.67
N LEU A 133 -7.75 6.68 -15.64
CA LEU A 133 -7.33 5.27 -15.67
C LEU A 133 -6.13 5.09 -14.76
N LYS A 134 -6.21 4.11 -13.83
CA LYS A 134 -5.14 3.83 -12.88
C LYS A 134 -4.86 2.34 -12.83
N THR A 135 -3.59 1.95 -12.65
CA THR A 135 -3.27 0.56 -12.26
C THR A 135 -3.88 0.28 -10.89
N ARG A 136 -4.42 -0.91 -10.67
CA ARG A 136 -5.02 -1.27 -9.37
C ARG A 136 -3.99 -1.32 -8.26
N ARG A 137 -2.75 -1.72 -8.57
CA ARG A 137 -1.65 -1.90 -7.60
C ARG A 137 -0.41 -1.13 -8.04
N LEU A 138 0.49 -0.85 -7.09
CA LEU A 138 1.85 -0.32 -7.31
C LEU A 138 1.94 1.09 -7.94
N GLY A 139 0.83 1.82 -8.06
CA GLY A 139 0.86 3.20 -8.55
C GLY A 139 0.99 4.20 -7.40
N TYR A 140 1.97 5.10 -7.46
CA TYR A 140 2.22 6.15 -6.46
C TYR A 140 2.67 7.45 -7.16
N ASP A 141 2.49 8.59 -6.52
CA ASP A 141 2.95 9.90 -7.00
C ASP A 141 2.65 10.18 -8.48
N GLY A 142 1.42 9.86 -8.91
CA GLY A 142 1.00 10.05 -10.31
C GLY A 142 1.49 8.97 -11.28
N LYS A 143 2.35 8.04 -10.84
CA LYS A 143 2.78 6.89 -11.65
C LYS A 143 1.67 5.85 -11.75
N GLY A 144 1.59 5.18 -12.90
CA GLY A 144 0.56 4.17 -13.15
C GLY A 144 -0.84 4.76 -13.32
N GLN A 145 -0.96 6.04 -13.74
CA GLN A 145 -2.24 6.66 -14.04
C GLN A 145 -2.19 7.53 -15.30
N ARG A 146 -3.37 7.72 -15.92
CA ARG A 146 -3.57 8.59 -17.09
C ARG A 146 -4.95 9.21 -17.05
N VAL A 147 -5.03 10.52 -17.19
CA VAL A 147 -6.29 11.24 -17.38
C VAL A 147 -6.74 11.04 -18.82
N LEU A 148 -8.00 10.66 -19.01
CA LEU A 148 -8.63 10.43 -20.30
C LEU A 148 -9.85 11.35 -20.39
N ARG A 149 -9.82 12.32 -21.30
CA ARG A 149 -10.93 13.26 -21.50
C ARG A 149 -11.82 12.83 -22.67
N GLU A 150 -11.18 12.29 -23.71
CA GLU A 150 -11.84 11.93 -24.96
C GLU A 150 -11.49 10.50 -25.39
N ALA A 151 -12.31 9.89 -26.24
CA ALA A 151 -12.13 8.51 -26.68
C ALA A 151 -10.80 8.25 -27.37
N CYS A 152 -10.27 9.21 -28.10
CA CYS A 152 -8.96 9.07 -28.75
C CYS A 152 -7.79 8.97 -27.74
N GLU A 153 -7.94 9.46 -26.51
CA GLU A 153 -6.94 9.33 -25.46
C GLU A 153 -6.96 7.95 -24.78
N ALA A 154 -8.09 7.22 -24.90
CA ALA A 154 -8.23 5.86 -24.40
C ALA A 154 -7.54 4.85 -25.31
N GLU A 155 -7.37 5.17 -26.59
CA GLU A 155 -6.71 4.30 -27.55
C GLU A 155 -5.27 3.97 -27.10
N GLY A 156 -4.96 2.69 -26.95
CA GLY A 156 -3.66 2.21 -26.49
C GLY A 156 -3.30 2.54 -25.03
N ALA A 157 -4.17 3.20 -24.27
CA ALA A 157 -3.88 3.58 -22.89
C ALA A 157 -3.70 2.37 -21.97
N PHE A 158 -4.47 1.30 -22.18
CA PHE A 158 -4.34 0.04 -21.44
C PHE A 158 -2.97 -0.58 -21.63
N ALA A 159 -2.48 -0.63 -22.88
CA ALA A 159 -1.14 -1.13 -23.19
C ALA A 159 -0.02 -0.23 -22.63
N ALA A 160 -0.19 1.08 -22.72
CA ALA A 160 0.77 2.05 -22.21
C ALA A 160 0.98 1.96 -20.69
N LEU A 161 -0.01 1.48 -19.94
CA LEU A 161 0.07 1.21 -18.50
C LEU A 161 0.40 -0.25 -18.16
N GLY A 162 0.88 -1.04 -19.14
CA GLY A 162 1.46 -2.35 -18.91
C GLY A 162 0.50 -3.53 -19.03
N ASN A 163 -0.71 -3.37 -19.58
CA ASN A 163 -1.70 -4.47 -19.76
C ASN A 163 -2.01 -5.23 -18.45
N VAL A 164 -2.07 -4.50 -17.34
CA VAL A 164 -2.40 -5.05 -16.02
C VAL A 164 -3.86 -4.77 -15.66
N GLN A 165 -4.35 -5.31 -14.57
CA GLN A 165 -5.65 -4.97 -14.03
C GLN A 165 -5.68 -3.48 -13.62
N MET A 166 -6.69 -2.75 -14.04
CA MET A 166 -6.85 -1.32 -13.83
C MET A 166 -8.23 -0.96 -13.26
N ILE A 167 -8.36 0.28 -12.87
CA ILE A 167 -9.61 0.92 -12.48
C ILE A 167 -9.75 2.22 -13.30
N LEU A 168 -10.93 2.47 -13.83
CA LEU A 168 -11.31 3.76 -14.40
C LEU A 168 -12.17 4.48 -13.38
N GLU A 169 -11.70 5.62 -12.91
CA GLU A 169 -12.43 6.51 -12.00
C GLU A 169 -12.96 7.72 -12.76
N GLY A 170 -14.16 8.18 -12.41
CA GLY A 170 -14.70 9.42 -12.95
C GLY A 170 -13.79 10.60 -12.59
N LEU A 171 -13.60 11.50 -13.52
CA LEU A 171 -12.85 12.73 -13.28
C LEU A 171 -13.65 13.64 -12.33
N VAL A 172 -13.04 13.99 -11.19
CA VAL A 172 -13.58 14.92 -10.22
C VAL A 172 -12.97 16.30 -10.47
N GLU A 173 -13.82 17.29 -10.70
CA GLU A 173 -13.38 18.69 -10.72
C GLU A 173 -13.35 19.19 -9.28
N PHE A 174 -12.20 19.58 -8.78
CA PHE A 174 -12.00 20.06 -7.41
C PHE A 174 -11.20 21.37 -7.39
N ASP A 175 -11.54 22.23 -6.44
CA ASP A 175 -10.81 23.47 -6.23
C ASP A 175 -9.52 23.28 -5.42
N ARG A 176 -9.49 22.26 -4.55
CA ARG A 176 -8.35 21.94 -3.69
C ARG A 176 -8.37 20.49 -3.24
N GLU A 177 -7.22 19.96 -2.96
CA GLU A 177 -7.03 18.68 -2.27
C GLU A 177 -6.70 18.93 -0.80
N LEU A 178 -7.27 18.10 0.09
CA LEU A 178 -7.00 18.11 1.52
C LEU A 178 -6.56 16.72 1.95
N SER A 179 -5.61 16.65 2.86
CA SER A 179 -5.18 15.41 3.50
C SER A 179 -5.37 15.53 5.01
N ILE A 180 -5.89 14.47 5.62
CA ILE A 180 -6.05 14.35 7.06
C ILE A 180 -5.31 13.09 7.50
N VAL A 181 -4.41 13.25 8.47
CA VAL A 181 -3.79 12.13 9.18
C VAL A 181 -4.45 12.07 10.55
N ALA A 182 -5.08 10.93 10.85
CA ALA A 182 -5.73 10.68 12.14
C ALA A 182 -5.01 9.53 12.87
N VAL A 183 -4.89 9.66 14.20
CA VAL A 183 -4.27 8.69 15.11
C VAL A 183 -5.27 8.31 16.19
#